data_c6b2af6ef536207246bfe4613827f286
#
_entry.id   c6b2af6ef536207246bfe4613827f286
#
_cell.length_a   1.000
_cell.length_b   1.000
_cell.length_c   1.000
_cell.angle_alpha   90.00
_cell.angle_beta   90.00
_cell.angle_gamma   90.00
#
_symmetry.space_group_name_H-M   'P 1'
#
loop_
_entity.id
_entity.type
_entity.pdbx_description
1 polymer ?
#
loop_
_entity_poly.entity_id
_entity_poly.type
_entity_poly.pdbx_seq_one_letter_code
_entity_poly.pdbx_strand_id
1 'polypeptide(L)'
;MLRKAIKNVSFLWMGSILGAIISFVTQAILAKSLGTEFYGLFSAALATINLIVPLAGFGVAAFWLKAFGQEGWGATRWLIPSFKFTFISSSILFLLMLTWSIQGPNDSNTARLLVILSVMLYGLSLQELFFSKLQLEEKYSSYALWQLFI
;
A
#
# COMPACT_ATOMS: atom_id res chain seq x y z
N MET A 1 -8.53 -30.72 1.44
CA MET A 1 -8.10 -29.41 1.97
C MET A 1 -6.72 -29.01 1.46
N LEU A 2 -5.69 -29.84 1.54
CA LEU A 2 -4.30 -29.52 1.13
C LEU A 2 -4.19 -29.03 -0.34
N ARG A 3 -4.87 -29.67 -1.28
CA ARG A 3 -4.83 -29.34 -2.71
C ARG A 3 -5.39 -27.93 -3.00
N LYS A 4 -6.44 -27.50 -2.29
CA LYS A 4 -7.02 -26.13 -2.38
C LYS A 4 -6.02 -25.11 -1.81
N ALA A 5 -5.40 -25.41 -0.67
CA ALA A 5 -4.40 -24.55 -0.06
C ALA A 5 -3.16 -24.36 -0.95
N ILE A 6 -2.61 -25.42 -1.50
CA ILE A 6 -1.48 -25.36 -2.44
C ILE A 6 -1.83 -24.52 -3.66
N LYS A 7 -3.01 -24.71 -4.27
CA LYS A 7 -3.46 -23.93 -5.41
C LYS A 7 -3.54 -22.43 -5.07
N ASN A 8 -4.12 -22.08 -3.92
CA ASN A 8 -4.26 -20.69 -3.50
C ASN A 8 -2.89 -20.03 -3.26
N VAL A 9 -1.98 -20.74 -2.59
CA VAL A 9 -0.59 -20.28 -2.36
C VAL A 9 0.13 -20.09 -3.68
N SER A 10 0.00 -21.04 -4.62
CA SER A 10 0.64 -20.92 -5.95
C SER A 10 0.14 -19.71 -6.72
N PHE A 11 -1.15 -19.38 -6.66
CA PHE A 11 -1.70 -18.16 -7.30
C PHE A 11 -1.12 -16.89 -6.69
N LEU A 12 -1.00 -16.83 -5.36
CA LEU A 12 -0.40 -15.67 -4.67
C LEU A 12 1.07 -15.49 -5.08
N TRP A 13 1.83 -16.58 -5.13
CA TRP A 13 3.24 -16.54 -5.54
C TRP A 13 3.42 -16.11 -6.99
N MET A 14 2.61 -16.64 -7.90
CA MET A 14 2.63 -16.22 -9.30
C MET A 14 2.30 -14.72 -9.43
N GLY A 15 1.25 -14.25 -8.75
CA GLY A 15 0.90 -12.83 -8.74
C GLY A 15 2.05 -11.94 -8.25
N SER A 16 2.68 -12.33 -7.13
CA SER A 16 3.82 -11.59 -6.57
C SER A 16 5.03 -11.56 -7.51
N ILE A 17 5.38 -12.69 -8.13
CA ILE A 17 6.53 -12.76 -9.06
C ILE A 17 6.27 -11.93 -10.31
N LEU A 18 5.08 -12.06 -10.92
CA LEU A 18 4.71 -11.27 -12.09
C LEU A 18 4.65 -9.77 -11.77
N GLY A 19 4.07 -9.40 -10.63
CA GLY A 19 4.05 -8.02 -10.14
C GLY A 19 5.47 -7.46 -9.94
N ALA A 20 6.38 -8.23 -9.35
CA ALA A 20 7.77 -7.82 -9.18
C ALA A 20 8.49 -7.60 -10.52
N ILE A 21 8.24 -8.47 -11.52
CA ILE A 21 8.81 -8.31 -12.87
C ILE A 21 8.28 -7.04 -13.54
N ILE A 22 6.96 -6.81 -13.49
CA ILE A 22 6.33 -5.61 -14.08
C ILE A 22 6.87 -4.35 -13.38
N SER A 23 6.93 -4.34 -12.06
CA SER A 23 7.47 -3.24 -11.27
C SER A 23 8.93 -2.96 -11.62
N PHE A 24 9.76 -4.00 -11.76
CA PHE A 24 11.15 -3.85 -12.16
C PHE A 24 11.29 -3.23 -13.55
N VAL A 25 10.53 -3.71 -14.54
CA VAL A 25 10.52 -3.15 -15.90
C VAL A 25 10.06 -1.70 -15.88
N THR A 26 9.00 -1.37 -15.14
CA THR A 26 8.50 -0.01 -15.00
C THR A 26 9.57 0.91 -14.41
N GLN A 27 10.25 0.48 -13.35
CA GLN A 27 11.32 1.26 -12.72
C GLN A 27 12.52 1.44 -13.66
N ALA A 28 12.88 0.42 -14.44
CA ALA A 28 13.95 0.54 -15.44
C ALA A 28 13.61 1.56 -16.56
N ILE A 29 12.36 1.56 -17.01
CA ILE A 29 11.88 2.55 -18.01
C ILE A 29 11.88 3.96 -17.39
N LEU A 30 11.40 4.12 -16.17
CA LEU A 30 11.40 5.40 -15.45
C LEU A 30 12.82 5.92 -15.25
N ALA A 31 13.75 5.07 -14.81
CA ALA A 31 15.15 5.44 -14.61
C ALA A 31 15.80 5.92 -15.92
N LYS A 32 15.49 5.25 -17.04
CA LYS A 32 15.99 5.65 -18.37
C LYS A 32 15.38 6.97 -18.86
N SER A 33 14.09 7.20 -18.58
CA SER A 33 13.38 8.38 -19.09
C SER A 33 13.62 9.63 -18.25
N LEU A 34 13.75 9.50 -16.93
CA LEU A 34 13.97 10.61 -16.01
C LEU A 34 15.44 10.99 -15.85
N GLY A 35 16.35 10.07 -16.17
CA GLY A 35 17.78 10.21 -15.86
C GLY A 35 18.07 9.95 -14.38
N THR A 36 19.36 9.85 -14.07
CA THR A 36 19.83 9.40 -12.73
C THR A 36 19.45 10.34 -11.61
N GLU A 37 19.48 11.65 -11.84
CA GLU A 37 19.20 12.66 -10.83
C GLU A 37 17.71 12.67 -10.43
N PHE A 38 16.80 12.85 -11.39
CA PHE A 38 15.36 12.88 -11.11
C PHE A 38 14.82 11.55 -10.68
N TYR A 39 15.35 10.44 -11.18
CA TYR A 39 14.99 9.11 -10.70
C TYR A 39 15.43 8.90 -9.25
N GLY A 40 16.61 9.40 -8.86
CA GLY A 40 17.09 9.38 -7.48
C GLY A 40 16.15 10.13 -6.54
N LEU A 41 15.75 11.36 -6.89
CA LEU A 41 14.79 12.16 -6.12
C LEU A 41 13.41 11.46 -6.00
N PHE A 42 12.90 10.94 -7.10
CA PHE A 42 11.64 10.20 -7.12
C PHE A 42 11.69 8.94 -6.24
N SER A 43 12.77 8.16 -6.34
CA SER A 43 12.93 6.93 -5.55
C SER A 43 13.07 7.23 -4.07
N ALA A 44 13.78 8.31 -3.69
CA ALA A 44 13.90 8.74 -2.30
C ALA A 44 12.53 9.19 -1.74
N ALA A 45 11.76 9.95 -2.52
CA ALA A 45 10.43 10.39 -2.12
C ALA A 45 9.46 9.19 -1.97
N LEU A 46 9.48 8.23 -2.90
CA LEU A 46 8.71 6.99 -2.80
C LEU A 46 9.10 6.15 -1.58
N ALA A 47 10.40 6.00 -1.32
CA ALA A 47 10.88 5.29 -0.15
C ALA A 47 10.37 5.93 1.15
N THR A 48 10.37 7.26 1.22
CA THR A 48 9.83 8.00 2.37
C THR A 48 8.34 7.70 2.58
N ILE A 49 7.53 7.75 1.51
CA ILE A 49 6.10 7.42 1.59
C ILE A 49 5.89 5.97 2.03
N ASN A 50 6.63 5.02 1.45
CA ASN A 50 6.51 3.60 1.80
C ASN A 50 6.90 3.29 3.26
N LEU A 51 7.79 4.07 3.87
CA LEU A 51 8.09 3.97 5.30
C LEU A 51 6.94 4.45 6.18
N ILE A 52 6.13 5.40 5.70
CA ILE A 52 5.05 6.03 6.46
C ILE A 52 3.73 5.27 6.30
N VAL A 53 3.47 4.64 5.14
CA VAL A 53 2.23 3.90 4.86
C VAL A 53 1.84 2.90 5.95
N PRO A 54 2.74 2.04 6.49
CA PRO A 54 2.39 1.13 7.58
C PRO A 54 1.88 1.82 8.84
N LEU A 55 2.32 3.07 9.08
CA LEU A 55 1.84 3.87 10.21
C LEU A 55 0.43 4.41 9.96
N ALA A 56 0.02 4.63 8.70
CA ALA A 56 -1.33 5.07 8.35
C ALA A 56 -2.39 4.01 8.68
N GLY A 57 -2.11 2.75 8.35
CA GLY A 57 -3.01 1.62 8.64
C GLY A 57 -2.92 1.10 10.06
N PHE A 58 -1.78 1.28 10.74
CA PHE A 58 -1.48 0.82 12.10
C PHE A 58 -1.89 -0.64 12.35
N GLY A 59 -1.74 -1.51 11.36
CA GLY A 59 -2.09 -2.93 11.46
C GLY A 59 -3.59 -3.24 11.43
N VAL A 60 -4.45 -2.31 11.04
CA VAL A 60 -5.91 -2.53 10.91
C VAL A 60 -6.20 -3.71 9.99
N ALA A 61 -5.43 -3.88 8.92
CA ALA A 61 -5.55 -5.02 8.01
C ALA A 61 -5.36 -6.36 8.74
N ALA A 62 -4.30 -6.48 9.54
CA ALA A 62 -4.03 -7.67 10.35
C ALA A 62 -5.08 -7.86 11.46
N PHE A 63 -5.55 -6.77 12.06
CA PHE A 63 -6.65 -6.81 13.03
C PHE A 63 -7.92 -7.39 12.42
N TRP A 64 -8.29 -7.00 11.19
CA TRP A 64 -9.45 -7.57 10.52
C TRP A 64 -9.31 -9.08 10.31
N LEU A 65 -8.17 -9.53 9.80
CA LEU A 65 -7.93 -10.97 9.60
C LEU A 65 -8.10 -11.75 10.92
N LYS A 66 -7.61 -11.20 12.02
CA LYS A 66 -7.75 -11.80 13.35
C LYS A 66 -9.20 -11.77 13.86
N ALA A 67 -9.84 -10.60 13.83
CA ALA A 67 -11.19 -10.41 14.35
C ALA A 67 -12.23 -11.26 13.60
N PHE A 68 -12.18 -11.25 12.26
CA PHE A 68 -13.06 -12.08 11.45
C PHE A 68 -12.75 -13.59 11.56
N GLY A 69 -11.47 -13.95 11.76
CA GLY A 69 -11.10 -15.34 12.04
C GLY A 69 -11.63 -15.87 13.36
N GLN A 70 -11.78 -15.00 14.37
CA GLN A 70 -12.30 -15.38 15.70
C GLN A 70 -13.82 -15.26 15.82
N GLU A 71 -14.41 -14.16 15.34
CA GLU A 71 -15.81 -13.80 15.53
C GLU A 71 -16.67 -14.07 14.29
N GLY A 72 -16.06 -14.48 13.18
CA GLY A 72 -16.75 -14.61 11.90
C GLY A 72 -17.36 -13.27 11.45
N TRP A 73 -18.53 -13.31 10.84
CA TRP A 73 -19.23 -12.12 10.37
C TRP A 73 -19.73 -11.18 11.48
N GLY A 74 -19.70 -11.58 12.75
CA GLY A 74 -19.96 -10.71 13.89
C GLY A 74 -18.94 -9.56 14.00
N ALA A 75 -17.74 -9.72 13.43
CA ALA A 75 -16.71 -8.69 13.40
C ALA A 75 -17.03 -7.49 12.50
N THR A 76 -18.13 -7.51 11.74
CA THR A 76 -18.55 -6.37 10.87
C THR A 76 -18.73 -5.07 11.64
N ARG A 77 -19.01 -5.13 12.95
CA ARG A 77 -19.08 -3.97 13.84
C ARG A 77 -17.79 -3.15 13.85
N TRP A 78 -16.64 -3.77 13.56
CA TRP A 78 -15.33 -3.11 13.56
C TRP A 78 -14.99 -2.40 12.25
N LEU A 79 -15.75 -2.62 11.16
CA LEU A 79 -15.45 -2.02 9.86
C LEU A 79 -15.48 -0.50 9.91
N ILE A 80 -16.59 0.09 10.37
CA ILE A 80 -16.75 1.55 10.40
C ILE A 80 -15.71 2.22 11.30
N PRO A 81 -15.47 1.76 12.56
CA PRO A 81 -14.41 2.32 13.39
C PRO A 81 -13.02 2.22 12.74
N SER A 82 -12.72 1.09 12.10
CA SER A 82 -11.44 0.87 11.43
C SER A 82 -11.23 1.82 10.25
N PHE A 83 -12.24 2.02 9.40
CA PHE A 83 -12.17 2.98 8.31
C PHE A 83 -11.97 4.40 8.82
N LYS A 84 -12.71 4.81 9.85
CA LYS A 84 -12.55 6.13 10.48
C LYS A 84 -11.14 6.30 11.03
N PHE A 85 -10.63 5.30 11.74
CA PHE A 85 -9.29 5.32 12.29
C PHE A 85 -8.23 5.47 11.19
N THR A 86 -8.28 4.61 10.16
CA THR A 86 -7.33 4.66 9.03
C THR A 86 -7.39 6.02 8.31
N PHE A 87 -8.60 6.56 8.10
CA PHE A 87 -8.76 7.86 7.45
C PHE A 87 -8.17 8.99 8.30
N ILE A 88 -8.44 9.02 9.60
CA ILE A 88 -7.90 10.03 10.52
C ILE A 88 -6.38 9.91 10.60
N SER A 89 -5.85 8.71 10.78
CA SER A 89 -4.40 8.46 10.84
C SER A 89 -3.70 8.88 9.54
N SER A 90 -4.26 8.49 8.38
CA SER A 90 -3.75 8.91 7.07
C SER A 90 -3.78 10.43 6.91
N SER A 91 -4.84 11.11 7.42
CA SER A 91 -4.94 12.56 7.35
C SER A 91 -3.89 13.26 8.22
N ILE A 92 -3.64 12.74 9.41
CA ILE A 92 -2.57 13.27 10.29
C ILE A 92 -1.22 13.13 9.62
N LEU A 93 -0.92 11.93 9.08
CA LEU A 93 0.35 11.69 8.39
C LEU A 93 0.49 12.51 7.11
N PHE A 94 -0.59 12.69 6.37
CA PHE A 94 -0.63 13.59 5.21
C PHE A 94 -0.27 15.03 5.59
N LEU A 95 -0.86 15.56 6.66
CA LEU A 95 -0.54 16.91 7.16
C LEU A 95 0.91 17.01 7.64
N LEU A 96 1.42 16.00 8.33
CA LEU A 96 2.83 15.95 8.72
C LEU A 96 3.75 15.94 7.52
N MET A 97 3.42 15.17 6.47
CA MET A 97 4.18 15.17 5.22
C MET A 97 4.13 16.50 4.49
N LEU A 98 2.98 17.18 4.48
CA LEU A 98 2.87 18.53 3.91
C LEU A 98 3.76 19.53 4.66
N THR A 99 3.73 19.53 6.00
CA THR A 99 4.58 20.42 6.79
C THR A 99 6.07 20.12 6.59
N TRP A 100 6.42 18.84 6.55
CA TRP A 100 7.78 18.40 6.23
C TRP A 100 8.22 18.83 4.83
N SER A 101 7.35 18.70 3.83
CA SER A 101 7.63 19.10 2.45
C SER A 101 7.92 20.60 2.30
N ILE A 102 7.31 21.44 3.15
CA ILE A 102 7.50 22.90 3.11
C ILE A 102 8.78 23.31 3.84
N GLN A 103 9.15 22.61 4.92
CA GLN A 103 10.23 23.04 5.83
C GLN A 103 11.51 22.19 5.73
N GLY A 104 11.40 20.95 5.25
CA GLY A 104 12.49 19.97 5.31
C GLY A 104 13.44 19.99 4.11
N PRO A 105 12.95 19.85 2.87
CA PRO A 105 13.82 19.74 1.70
C PRO A 105 14.41 21.10 1.30
N ASN A 106 15.73 21.13 1.06
CA ASN A 106 16.39 22.31 0.48
C ASN A 106 16.12 22.48 -1.02
N ASP A 107 15.62 21.42 -1.68
CA ASP A 107 15.33 21.42 -3.12
C ASP A 107 13.82 21.47 -3.40
N SER A 108 13.39 22.43 -4.23
CA SER A 108 11.99 22.64 -4.58
C SER A 108 11.36 21.46 -5.36
N ASN A 109 12.17 20.68 -6.09
CA ASN A 109 11.68 19.54 -6.85
C ASN A 109 11.33 18.38 -5.89
N THR A 110 12.18 18.13 -4.90
CA THR A 110 11.91 17.15 -3.83
C THR A 110 10.66 17.53 -3.04
N ALA A 111 10.50 18.81 -2.69
CA ALA A 111 9.32 19.31 -1.99
C ALA A 111 8.03 19.02 -2.78
N ARG A 112 8.00 19.36 -4.08
CA ARG A 112 6.85 19.11 -4.95
C ARG A 112 6.54 17.62 -5.09
N LEU A 113 7.57 16.78 -5.26
CA LEU A 113 7.40 15.33 -5.35
C LEU A 113 6.79 14.77 -4.07
N LEU A 114 7.26 15.19 -2.89
CA LEU A 114 6.70 14.75 -1.61
C LEU A 114 5.24 15.15 -1.45
N VAL A 115 4.85 16.38 -1.87
CA VAL A 115 3.43 16.82 -1.85
C VAL A 115 2.59 15.93 -2.74
N ILE A 116 3.00 15.71 -3.98
CA ILE A 116 2.23 14.90 -4.94
C ILE A 116 2.12 13.45 -4.45
N LEU A 117 3.23 12.86 -4.02
CA LEU A 117 3.26 11.47 -3.57
C LEU A 117 2.57 11.27 -2.22
N SER A 118 2.48 12.30 -1.37
CA SER A 118 1.77 12.18 -0.09
C SER A 118 0.27 11.83 -0.25
N VAL A 119 -0.33 12.19 -1.39
CA VAL A 119 -1.72 11.79 -1.72
C VAL A 119 -1.83 10.27 -1.83
N MET A 120 -0.76 9.57 -2.21
CA MET A 120 -0.72 8.11 -2.28
C MET A 120 -0.93 7.43 -0.91
N LEU A 121 -0.69 8.14 0.23
CA LEU A 121 -0.95 7.59 1.56
C LEU A 121 -2.40 7.09 1.72
N TYR A 122 -3.37 7.84 1.19
CA TYR A 122 -4.77 7.41 1.23
C TYR A 122 -5.01 6.19 0.34
N GLY A 123 -4.47 6.21 -0.88
CA GLY A 123 -4.62 5.08 -1.81
C GLY A 123 -4.03 3.79 -1.25
N LEU A 124 -2.79 3.85 -0.75
CA LEU A 124 -2.08 2.68 -0.24
C LEU A 124 -2.71 2.14 1.05
N SER A 125 -3.15 3.01 1.98
CA SER A 125 -3.83 2.55 3.19
C SER A 125 -5.21 1.93 2.91
N LEU A 126 -5.99 2.46 1.96
CA LEU A 126 -7.25 1.85 1.52
C LEU A 126 -7.01 0.52 0.80
N GLN A 127 -5.95 0.43 0.01
CA GLN A 127 -5.53 -0.79 -0.67
C GLN A 127 -5.23 -1.94 0.31
N GLU A 128 -4.53 -1.67 1.43
CA GLU A 128 -4.29 -2.68 2.47
C GLU A 128 -5.60 -3.24 3.04
N LEU A 129 -6.58 -2.38 3.30
CA LEU A 129 -7.91 -2.81 3.77
C LEU A 129 -8.66 -3.64 2.71
N PHE A 130 -8.57 -3.22 1.44
CA PHE A 130 -9.18 -3.96 0.34
C PHE A 130 -8.56 -5.36 0.17
N PHE A 131 -7.26 -5.47 0.25
CA PHE A 131 -6.57 -6.76 0.21
C PHE A 131 -6.91 -7.66 1.38
N SER A 132 -7.04 -7.12 2.58
CA SER A 132 -7.52 -7.89 3.73
C SER A 132 -8.93 -8.44 3.52
N LYS A 133 -9.82 -7.64 2.92
CA LYS A 133 -11.17 -8.10 2.56
C LYS A 133 -11.12 -9.25 1.56
N LEU A 134 -10.32 -9.16 0.50
CA LEU A 134 -10.18 -10.24 -0.48
C LEU A 134 -9.65 -11.54 0.14
N GLN A 135 -8.74 -11.43 1.11
CA GLN A 135 -8.22 -12.58 1.86
C GLN A 135 -9.30 -13.22 2.73
N LEU A 136 -10.11 -12.40 3.43
CA LEU A 136 -11.24 -12.89 4.24
C LEU A 136 -12.30 -13.62 3.41
N GLU A 137 -12.55 -13.15 2.18
CA GLU A 137 -13.49 -13.77 1.25
C GLU A 137 -12.87 -14.97 0.49
N GLU A 138 -11.66 -15.40 0.83
CA GLU A 138 -10.89 -16.47 0.13
C GLU A 138 -10.73 -16.21 -1.39
N LYS A 139 -10.84 -14.95 -1.85
CA LYS A 139 -10.72 -14.57 -3.26
C LYS A 139 -9.27 -14.35 -3.67
N TYR A 140 -8.43 -15.37 -3.49
CA TYR A 140 -6.99 -15.26 -3.74
C TYR A 140 -6.65 -15.02 -5.22
N SER A 141 -7.48 -15.48 -6.16
CA SER A 141 -7.29 -15.18 -7.59
C SER A 141 -7.49 -13.70 -7.90
N SER A 142 -8.53 -13.08 -7.32
CA SER A 142 -8.75 -11.63 -7.46
C SER A 142 -7.65 -10.84 -6.77
N TYR A 143 -7.20 -11.26 -5.60
CA TYR A 143 -6.05 -10.69 -4.91
C TYR A 143 -4.80 -10.68 -5.81
N ALA A 144 -4.44 -11.83 -6.38
CA ALA A 144 -3.28 -11.96 -7.27
C ALA A 144 -3.40 -11.08 -8.52
N LEU A 145 -4.59 -10.97 -9.12
CA LEU A 145 -4.82 -10.08 -10.27
C LEU A 145 -4.63 -8.61 -9.89
N TRP A 146 -5.22 -8.17 -8.78
CA TRP A 146 -5.05 -6.79 -8.33
C TRP A 146 -3.60 -6.44 -7.99
N GLN A 147 -2.82 -7.41 -7.50
CA GLN A 147 -1.40 -7.23 -7.22
C GLN A 147 -0.56 -6.95 -8.49
N LEU A 148 -1.05 -7.31 -9.68
CA LEU A 148 -0.38 -7.02 -10.95
C LEU A 148 -0.55 -5.55 -11.40
N PHE A 149 -1.56 -4.85 -10.88
CA PHE A 149 -1.86 -3.45 -11.26
C PHE A 149 -1.24 -2.42 -10.31
N ILE A 150 -0.47 -2.88 -9.35
CA ILE A 150 0.17 -2.06 -8.32
C ILE A 150 1.68 -2.17 -8.42
#